data_a53e0b8b5f0b0dcc9b18411e534b3f50
#
_entry.id   a53e0b8b5f0b0dcc9b18411e534b3f50
#
_cell.length_a   1.000
_cell.length_b   1.000
_cell.length_c   1.000
_cell.angle_alpha   90.00
_cell.angle_beta   90.00
_cell.angle_gamma   90.00
#
_symmetry.space_group_name_H-M   'P 1'
#
loop_
_entity.id
_entity.type
_entity.pdbx_description
1 polymer ?
#
loop_
_entity_poly.entity_id
_entity_poly.type
_entity_poly.pdbx_seq_one_letter_code
_entity_poly.pdbx_strand_id
1 'polypeptide(L)'
;LHKVFIDENKLHDILKVVMIMKKKCALYASKLVKDGMVVGLGGGSTIQYLIDYVKDKDIQVVTPSAKTALKAQKEGLTVLNTQYVDHVDIAFDGCDEVDSNLNALKSGGGIHTQEKIIASMADEYIVLVDETKFHKTLAFKAPVVVEVLPRAYSIVKKKLEQLNGNVVERTSNNKDGIMISDEGNLLLDVYFNEVQD
;
A
#
# COMPACT_ATOMS: atom_id res chain seq x y z
N LEU A 1 27.97 -1.58 18.00
CA LEU A 1 27.13 -2.49 17.22
C LEU A 1 26.52 -3.52 18.19
N HIS A 2 25.32 -3.26 18.71
CA HIS A 2 24.58 -4.28 19.46
C HIS A 2 23.87 -5.17 18.45
N LYS A 3 24.37 -6.39 18.28
CA LYS A 3 23.62 -7.47 17.62
C LYS A 3 22.49 -7.88 18.58
N VAL A 4 21.26 -7.54 18.23
CA VAL A 4 20.08 -8.09 18.89
C VAL A 4 19.90 -9.50 18.34
N PHE A 5 20.25 -10.52 19.14
CA PHE A 5 19.88 -11.90 18.82
C PHE A 5 18.41 -12.08 19.23
N ILE A 6 17.52 -12.16 18.27
CA ILE A 6 16.15 -12.61 18.52
C ILE A 6 16.20 -14.14 18.49
N ASP A 7 15.77 -14.77 19.59
CA ASP A 7 15.58 -16.22 19.66
C ASP A 7 14.64 -16.66 18.53
N GLU A 8 15.03 -17.67 17.75
CA GLU A 8 14.26 -18.15 16.59
C GLU A 8 12.84 -18.56 16.98
N ASN A 9 12.63 -19.12 18.17
CA ASN A 9 11.30 -19.46 18.68
C ASN A 9 10.45 -18.19 18.91
N LYS A 10 11.06 -17.15 19.48
CA LYS A 10 10.38 -15.86 19.73
C LYS A 10 10.04 -15.14 18.42
N LEU A 11 10.91 -15.22 17.41
CA LEU A 11 10.64 -14.71 16.07
C LEU A 11 9.47 -15.47 15.41
N HIS A 12 9.44 -16.79 15.56
CA HIS A 12 8.36 -17.62 15.03
C HIS A 12 7.01 -17.28 15.66
N ASP A 13 6.95 -17.07 16.98
CA ASP A 13 5.73 -16.68 17.69
C ASP A 13 5.26 -15.28 17.29
N ILE A 14 6.16 -14.31 17.14
CA ILE A 14 5.84 -12.96 16.65
C ILE A 14 5.24 -13.03 15.24
N LEU A 15 5.87 -13.75 14.32
CA LEU A 15 5.38 -13.92 12.95
C LEU A 15 3.99 -14.57 12.91
N LYS A 16 3.75 -15.53 13.80
CA LYS A 16 2.46 -16.21 13.94
C LYS A 16 1.36 -15.27 14.43
N VAL A 17 1.65 -14.42 15.40
CA VAL A 17 0.73 -13.39 15.90
C VAL A 17 0.38 -12.37 14.81
N VAL A 18 1.39 -11.82 14.11
CA VAL A 18 1.19 -10.87 13.01
C VAL A 18 0.32 -11.48 11.88
N MET A 19 0.56 -12.75 11.55
CA MET A 19 -0.26 -13.44 10.55
C MET A 19 -1.72 -13.60 10.99
N ILE A 20 -1.97 -13.91 12.27
CA ILE A 20 -3.33 -14.03 12.83
C ILE A 20 -4.05 -12.69 12.79
N MET A 21 -3.39 -11.59 13.14
CA MET A 21 -3.95 -10.24 13.10
C MET A 21 -4.36 -9.83 11.68
N LYS A 22 -3.50 -10.07 10.68
CA LYS A 22 -3.80 -9.80 9.28
C LYS A 22 -4.99 -10.60 8.76
N LYS A 23 -5.10 -11.88 9.12
CA LYS A 23 -6.26 -12.71 8.77
C LYS A 23 -7.54 -12.21 9.40
N LYS A 24 -7.53 -11.82 10.68
CA LYS A 24 -8.69 -11.22 11.36
C LYS A 24 -9.13 -9.93 10.66
N CYS A 25 -8.20 -9.04 10.36
CA CYS A 25 -8.46 -7.79 9.66
C CYS A 25 -9.12 -8.06 8.29
N ALA A 26 -8.57 -8.96 7.49
CA ALA A 26 -9.12 -9.36 6.20
C ALA A 26 -10.52 -10.00 6.32
N LEU A 27 -10.76 -10.82 7.35
CA LEU A 27 -12.08 -11.40 7.64
C LEU A 27 -13.13 -10.34 8.00
N TYR A 28 -12.74 -9.28 8.73
CA TYR A 28 -13.65 -8.17 8.99
C TYR A 28 -13.96 -7.40 7.70
N ALA A 29 -12.95 -7.09 6.90
CA ALA A 29 -13.11 -6.40 5.62
C ALA A 29 -14.02 -7.18 4.66
N SER A 30 -13.93 -8.51 4.61
CA SER A 30 -14.73 -9.35 3.72
C SER A 30 -16.25 -9.28 3.98
N LYS A 31 -16.66 -8.89 5.19
CA LYS A 31 -18.09 -8.72 5.55
C LYS A 31 -18.73 -7.49 4.89
N LEU A 32 -17.91 -6.52 4.49
CA LEU A 32 -18.34 -5.30 3.81
C LEU A 32 -18.54 -5.51 2.32
N VAL A 33 -17.92 -6.54 1.74
CA VAL A 33 -18.04 -6.89 0.33
C VAL A 33 -19.35 -7.63 0.07
N LYS A 34 -20.13 -7.16 -0.89
CA LYS A 34 -21.42 -7.76 -1.33
C LYS A 34 -21.32 -8.21 -2.79
N ASP A 35 -22.18 -9.15 -3.17
CA ASP A 35 -22.29 -9.57 -4.57
C ASP A 35 -22.73 -8.39 -5.45
N GLY A 36 -22.25 -8.35 -6.68
CA GLY A 36 -22.47 -7.28 -7.64
C GLY A 36 -21.51 -6.10 -7.54
N MET A 37 -20.66 -6.03 -6.50
CA MET A 37 -19.73 -4.91 -6.31
C MET A 37 -18.53 -4.95 -7.25
N VAL A 38 -18.04 -3.76 -7.61
CA VAL A 38 -16.68 -3.50 -8.09
C VAL A 38 -15.82 -3.17 -6.89
N VAL A 39 -14.83 -4.01 -6.60
CA VAL A 39 -14.00 -3.94 -5.40
C VAL A 39 -12.57 -3.55 -5.74
N GLY A 40 -12.10 -2.45 -5.17
CA GLY A 40 -10.69 -2.03 -5.24
C GLY A 40 -9.84 -2.83 -4.25
N LEU A 41 -8.78 -3.46 -4.72
CA LEU A 41 -7.86 -4.23 -3.87
C LEU A 41 -6.43 -3.74 -4.08
N GLY A 42 -5.84 -3.12 -3.07
CA GLY A 42 -4.45 -2.69 -3.07
C GLY A 42 -3.45 -3.84 -3.04
N GLY A 43 -2.27 -3.57 -2.52
CA GLY A 43 -1.19 -4.55 -2.36
C GLY A 43 -1.09 -5.13 -0.95
N GLY A 44 -0.09 -6.03 -0.77
CA GLY A 44 0.29 -6.53 0.54
C GLY A 44 -0.44 -7.78 1.02
N SER A 45 0.07 -8.33 2.14
CA SER A 45 -0.34 -9.65 2.64
C SER A 45 -1.77 -9.69 3.21
N THR A 46 -2.26 -8.59 3.79
CA THR A 46 -3.62 -8.51 4.31
C THR A 46 -4.64 -8.62 3.17
N ILE A 47 -4.37 -7.94 2.05
CA ILE A 47 -5.18 -8.03 0.84
C ILE A 47 -5.16 -9.45 0.26
N GLN A 48 -4.02 -10.13 0.30
CA GLN A 48 -3.97 -11.54 -0.15
C GLN A 48 -4.91 -12.44 0.67
N TYR A 49 -5.05 -12.22 1.98
CA TYR A 49 -6.03 -12.93 2.80
C TYR A 49 -7.47 -12.49 2.53
N LEU A 50 -7.70 -11.21 2.20
CA LEU A 50 -9.03 -10.73 1.85
C LEU A 50 -9.56 -11.45 0.61
N ILE A 51 -8.73 -11.67 -0.41
CA ILE A 51 -9.10 -12.45 -1.61
C ILE A 51 -9.58 -13.85 -1.21
N ASP A 52 -8.89 -14.54 -0.29
CA ASP A 52 -9.28 -15.89 0.15
C ASP A 52 -10.70 -15.91 0.78
N TYR A 53 -11.14 -14.80 1.38
CA TYR A 53 -12.46 -14.69 2.01
C TYR A 53 -13.58 -14.20 1.08
N VAL A 54 -13.23 -13.60 -0.06
CA VAL A 54 -14.23 -13.04 -1.00
C VAL A 54 -14.29 -13.78 -2.34
N LYS A 55 -13.44 -14.78 -2.56
CA LYS A 55 -13.31 -15.49 -3.84
C LYS A 55 -14.58 -16.17 -4.34
N ASP A 56 -15.49 -16.55 -3.44
CA ASP A 56 -16.75 -17.22 -3.77
C ASP A 56 -17.91 -16.21 -3.95
N LYS A 57 -17.64 -14.90 -3.92
CA LYS A 57 -18.61 -13.84 -4.15
C LYS A 57 -18.65 -13.45 -5.63
N ASP A 58 -19.80 -13.04 -6.09
CA ASP A 58 -19.99 -12.49 -7.44
C ASP A 58 -19.54 -11.01 -7.46
N ILE A 59 -18.24 -10.77 -7.59
CA ILE A 59 -17.64 -9.44 -7.60
C ILE A 59 -16.66 -9.27 -8.77
N GLN A 60 -16.43 -8.02 -9.12
CA GLN A 60 -15.36 -7.63 -10.04
C GLN A 60 -14.27 -6.90 -9.26
N VAL A 61 -13.02 -7.09 -9.63
CA VAL A 61 -11.86 -6.55 -8.91
C VAL A 61 -11.09 -5.56 -9.79
N VAL A 62 -10.72 -4.42 -9.23
CA VAL A 62 -9.69 -3.52 -9.77
C VAL A 62 -8.52 -3.47 -8.80
N THR A 63 -7.29 -3.46 -9.30
CA THR A 63 -6.11 -3.48 -8.43
C THR A 63 -4.90 -2.84 -9.10
N PRO A 64 -4.10 -2.07 -8.34
CA PRO A 64 -2.82 -1.54 -8.82
C PRO A 64 -1.68 -2.56 -8.72
N SER A 65 -1.92 -3.71 -8.07
CA SER A 65 -0.89 -4.70 -7.76
C SER A 65 -0.97 -5.89 -8.71
N ALA A 66 0.04 -6.09 -9.54
CA ALA A 66 0.15 -7.27 -10.39
C ALA A 66 0.05 -8.59 -9.60
N LYS A 67 0.65 -8.63 -8.39
CA LYS A 67 0.55 -9.79 -7.50
C LYS A 67 -0.87 -10.05 -7.03
N THR A 68 -1.62 -9.00 -6.72
CA THR A 68 -3.03 -9.08 -6.32
C THR A 68 -3.89 -9.53 -7.49
N ALA A 69 -3.67 -8.96 -8.69
CA ALA A 69 -4.37 -9.35 -9.91
C ALA A 69 -4.20 -10.84 -10.22
N LEU A 70 -2.95 -11.33 -10.22
CA LEU A 70 -2.64 -12.74 -10.46
C LEU A 70 -3.33 -13.67 -9.46
N LYS A 71 -3.35 -13.31 -8.17
CA LYS A 71 -4.04 -14.11 -7.17
C LYS A 71 -5.56 -14.09 -7.37
N ALA A 72 -6.15 -12.91 -7.59
CA ALA A 72 -7.59 -12.78 -7.82
C ALA A 72 -8.05 -13.63 -9.01
N GLN A 73 -7.33 -13.57 -10.13
CA GLN A 73 -7.59 -14.41 -11.32
C GLN A 73 -7.45 -15.90 -11.02
N LYS A 74 -6.40 -16.30 -10.27
CA LYS A 74 -6.19 -17.70 -9.89
C LYS A 74 -7.33 -18.24 -9.03
N GLU A 75 -7.93 -17.40 -8.17
CA GLU A 75 -9.07 -17.75 -7.33
C GLU A 75 -10.42 -17.60 -8.06
N GLY A 76 -10.43 -17.31 -9.37
CA GLY A 76 -11.64 -17.25 -10.21
C GLY A 76 -12.34 -15.89 -10.26
N LEU A 77 -11.80 -14.86 -9.63
CA LEU A 77 -12.38 -13.52 -9.67
C LEU A 77 -12.09 -12.81 -11.00
N THR A 78 -13.06 -12.05 -11.49
CA THR A 78 -12.89 -11.19 -12.67
C THR A 78 -12.09 -9.95 -12.30
N VAL A 79 -10.92 -9.77 -12.94
CA VAL A 79 -10.08 -8.58 -12.77
C VAL A 79 -10.29 -7.64 -13.94
N LEU A 80 -10.76 -6.43 -13.66
CA LEU A 80 -10.97 -5.37 -14.64
C LEU A 80 -9.69 -4.56 -14.84
N ASN A 81 -9.51 -4.03 -16.05
CA ASN A 81 -8.47 -3.04 -16.29
C ASN A 81 -8.93 -1.68 -15.77
N THR A 82 -8.17 -1.10 -14.84
CA THR A 82 -8.47 0.16 -14.16
C THR A 82 -8.77 1.31 -15.14
N GLN A 83 -8.13 1.33 -16.30
CA GLN A 83 -8.34 2.38 -17.32
C GLN A 83 -9.76 2.43 -17.90
N TYR A 84 -10.57 1.35 -17.72
CA TYR A 84 -11.94 1.27 -18.24
C TYR A 84 -13.00 1.26 -17.13
N VAL A 85 -12.58 1.59 -15.90
CA VAL A 85 -13.45 1.66 -14.72
C VAL A 85 -13.48 3.11 -14.24
N ASP A 86 -14.67 3.63 -14.02
CA ASP A 86 -14.90 5.00 -13.52
C ASP A 86 -15.53 5.06 -12.12
N HIS A 87 -15.92 3.89 -11.59
CA HIS A 87 -16.54 3.75 -10.27
C HIS A 87 -16.10 2.47 -9.57
N VAL A 88 -15.91 2.56 -8.26
CA VAL A 88 -15.57 1.45 -7.36
C VAL A 88 -16.47 1.57 -6.12
N ASP A 89 -17.23 0.53 -5.79
CA ASP A 89 -18.14 0.56 -4.63
C ASP A 89 -17.38 0.66 -3.32
N ILE A 90 -16.32 -0.14 -3.19
CA ILE A 90 -15.47 -0.16 -1.98
C ILE A 90 -14.04 -0.53 -2.35
N ALA A 91 -13.07 0.15 -1.75
CA ALA A 91 -11.67 -0.20 -1.93
C ALA A 91 -10.97 -0.45 -0.59
N PHE A 92 -10.08 -1.46 -0.60
CA PHE A 92 -9.28 -1.87 0.57
C PHE A 92 -7.80 -1.79 0.25
N ASP A 93 -7.04 -1.21 1.17
CA ASP A 93 -5.60 -1.10 1.02
C ASP A 93 -4.89 -1.14 2.37
N GLY A 94 -3.56 -1.25 2.36
CA GLY A 94 -2.72 -1.07 3.53
C GLY A 94 -2.12 0.33 3.59
N CYS A 95 -1.44 0.64 4.69
CA CYS A 95 -0.56 1.81 4.80
C CYS A 95 0.71 1.46 5.58
N ASP A 96 1.66 2.39 5.59
CA ASP A 96 2.89 2.27 6.37
C ASP A 96 2.71 2.88 7.77
N GLU A 97 2.02 4.02 7.85
CA GLU A 97 1.57 4.67 9.08
C GLU A 97 0.19 5.28 8.88
N VAL A 98 -0.61 5.39 9.97
CA VAL A 98 -1.87 6.13 10.00
C VAL A 98 -2.06 6.76 11.37
N ASP A 99 -2.65 7.96 11.40
CA ASP A 99 -2.97 8.65 12.65
C ASP A 99 -4.47 8.74 12.95
N SER A 100 -4.80 9.33 14.13
CA SER A 100 -6.18 9.48 14.59
C SER A 100 -7.03 10.42 13.72
N ASN A 101 -6.43 11.22 12.86
CA ASN A 101 -7.10 12.09 11.89
C ASN A 101 -7.22 11.44 10.51
N LEU A 102 -6.84 10.15 10.39
CA LEU A 102 -6.81 9.36 9.16
C LEU A 102 -5.78 9.88 8.13
N ASN A 103 -4.80 10.68 8.56
CA ASN A 103 -3.64 10.93 7.72
C ASN A 103 -2.82 9.65 7.62
N ALA A 104 -2.44 9.26 6.41
CA ALA A 104 -1.73 8.01 6.18
C ALA A 104 -0.49 8.18 5.30
N LEU A 105 0.61 7.58 5.72
CA LEU A 105 1.77 7.37 4.87
C LEU A 105 1.63 6.02 4.16
N LYS A 106 1.80 6.05 2.86
CA LYS A 106 1.65 4.89 1.98
C LYS A 106 2.87 4.75 1.09
N SER A 107 2.95 3.60 0.43
CA SER A 107 3.83 3.42 -0.73
C SER A 107 5.12 2.67 -0.50
N GLY A 108 5.20 1.87 0.54
CA GLY A 108 6.27 0.88 0.66
C GLY A 108 6.42 0.02 -0.61
N GLY A 109 5.30 -0.27 -1.30
CA GLY A 109 5.26 -1.02 -2.55
C GLY A 109 5.59 -0.24 -3.82
N GLY A 110 5.59 1.09 -3.79
CA GLY A 110 5.87 1.95 -4.96
C GLY A 110 4.77 2.03 -6.01
N ILE A 111 3.53 1.68 -5.66
CA ILE A 111 2.35 1.67 -6.56
C ILE A 111 1.28 2.71 -6.16
N HIS A 112 1.66 3.69 -5.36
CA HIS A 112 0.76 4.65 -4.70
C HIS A 112 -0.02 5.55 -5.66
N THR A 113 0.53 5.87 -6.82
CA THR A 113 -0.19 6.65 -7.84
C THR A 113 -1.41 5.88 -8.34
N GLN A 114 -1.23 4.60 -8.63
CA GLN A 114 -2.32 3.72 -9.03
C GLN A 114 -3.29 3.45 -7.86
N GLU A 115 -2.78 3.27 -6.64
CA GLU A 115 -3.60 3.17 -5.43
C GLU A 115 -4.48 4.41 -5.25
N LYS A 116 -3.92 5.61 -5.45
CA LYS A 116 -4.65 6.88 -5.36
C LYS A 116 -5.74 7.01 -6.43
N ILE A 117 -5.48 6.56 -7.66
CA ILE A 117 -6.49 6.54 -8.73
C ILE A 117 -7.68 5.69 -8.30
N ILE A 118 -7.45 4.45 -7.85
CA ILE A 118 -8.52 3.55 -7.40
C ILE A 118 -9.24 4.13 -6.18
N ALA A 119 -8.52 4.66 -5.21
CA ALA A 119 -9.11 5.33 -4.05
C ALA A 119 -10.01 6.51 -4.43
N SER A 120 -9.67 7.26 -5.49
CA SER A 120 -10.46 8.40 -5.96
C SER A 120 -11.76 8.01 -6.68
N MET A 121 -11.86 6.76 -7.15
CA MET A 121 -13.06 6.20 -7.77
C MET A 121 -13.98 5.51 -6.76
N ALA A 122 -13.49 5.23 -5.55
CA ALA A 122 -14.20 4.44 -4.56
C ALA A 122 -15.19 5.30 -3.74
N ASP A 123 -16.42 4.80 -3.56
CA ASP A 123 -17.39 5.38 -2.64
C ASP A 123 -16.91 5.28 -1.20
N GLU A 124 -16.31 4.14 -0.84
CA GLU A 124 -15.66 3.91 0.46
C GLU A 124 -14.23 3.43 0.25
N TYR A 125 -13.26 4.10 0.90
CA TYR A 125 -11.87 3.69 0.93
C TYR A 125 -11.46 3.29 2.35
N ILE A 126 -11.10 2.01 2.53
CA ILE A 126 -10.82 1.41 3.83
C ILE A 126 -9.36 1.00 3.93
N VAL A 127 -8.67 1.56 4.91
CA VAL A 127 -7.27 1.23 5.19
C VAL A 127 -7.19 0.13 6.25
N LEU A 128 -6.60 -1.00 5.87
CA LEU A 128 -6.43 -2.18 6.72
C LEU A 128 -5.05 -2.15 7.39
N VAL A 129 -5.05 -1.92 8.71
CA VAL A 129 -3.82 -1.75 9.48
C VAL A 129 -3.81 -2.61 10.74
N ASP A 130 -2.63 -2.96 11.20
CA ASP A 130 -2.41 -3.47 12.55
C ASP A 130 -2.03 -2.33 13.52
N GLU A 131 -2.12 -2.60 14.83
CA GLU A 131 -1.90 -1.61 15.88
C GLU A 131 -0.50 -0.96 15.82
N THR A 132 0.49 -1.64 15.25
CA THR A 132 1.87 -1.14 15.21
C THR A 132 2.04 0.05 14.25
N LYS A 133 1.09 0.23 13.33
CA LYS A 133 1.07 1.30 12.33
C LYS A 133 0.18 2.48 12.70
N PHE A 134 -0.61 2.33 13.78
CA PHE A 134 -1.48 3.39 14.26
C PHE A 134 -0.75 4.28 15.26
N HIS A 135 -0.83 5.59 15.05
CA HIS A 135 -0.24 6.61 15.90
C HIS A 135 -1.29 7.67 16.25
N LYS A 136 -1.12 8.39 17.37
CA LYS A 136 -1.96 9.55 17.67
C LYS A 136 -1.77 10.67 16.65
N THR A 137 -0.52 10.84 16.21
CA THR A 137 -0.08 11.75 15.15
C THR A 137 0.97 11.00 14.35
N LEU A 138 1.08 11.24 13.05
CA LEU A 138 2.10 10.56 12.20
C LEU A 138 3.49 10.70 12.82
N ALA A 139 4.20 9.59 12.89
CA ALA A 139 5.53 9.52 13.47
C ALA A 139 6.65 9.73 12.45
N PHE A 140 6.31 9.76 11.15
CA PHE A 140 7.23 9.89 10.00
C PHE A 140 8.42 8.91 10.05
N LYS A 141 8.17 7.68 10.53
CA LYS A 141 9.15 6.59 10.48
C LYS A 141 9.27 6.01 9.08
N ALA A 142 8.15 6.02 8.35
CA ALA A 142 8.11 5.70 6.93
C ALA A 142 8.35 6.98 6.11
N PRO A 143 8.99 6.89 4.92
CA PRO A 143 9.15 8.04 4.05
C PRO A 143 7.82 8.45 3.39
N VAL A 144 7.72 9.71 3.01
CA VAL A 144 6.78 10.14 1.98
C VAL A 144 7.35 9.72 0.64
N VAL A 145 6.65 8.82 -0.06
CA VAL A 145 7.12 8.35 -1.37
C VAL A 145 6.58 9.24 -2.47
N VAL A 146 7.46 9.66 -3.36
CA VAL A 146 7.14 10.54 -4.48
C VAL A 146 7.46 9.83 -5.79
N GLU A 147 6.48 9.75 -6.67
CA GLU A 147 6.66 9.28 -8.04
C GLU A 147 6.90 10.48 -8.96
N VAL A 148 8.00 10.45 -9.71
CA VAL A 148 8.51 11.61 -10.45
C VAL A 148 8.77 11.25 -11.90
N LEU A 149 8.22 12.03 -12.82
CA LEU A 149 8.59 11.95 -14.23
C LEU A 149 10.12 12.11 -14.36
N PRO A 150 10.82 11.23 -15.10
CA PRO A 150 12.30 11.29 -15.20
C PRO A 150 12.84 12.67 -15.57
N ARG A 151 12.17 13.38 -16.47
CA ARG A 151 12.57 14.73 -16.91
C ARG A 151 12.37 15.81 -15.84
N ALA A 152 11.53 15.56 -14.83
CA ALA A 152 11.26 16.48 -13.73
C ALA A 152 12.14 16.23 -12.50
N TYR A 153 13.01 15.21 -12.53
CA TYR A 153 13.79 14.76 -11.37
C TYR A 153 14.49 15.92 -10.63
N SER A 154 15.32 16.70 -11.33
CA SER A 154 16.16 17.73 -10.69
C SER A 154 15.33 18.85 -10.07
N ILE A 155 14.25 19.29 -10.74
CA ILE A 155 13.40 20.36 -10.21
C ILE A 155 12.54 19.89 -9.03
N VAL A 156 12.04 18.66 -9.09
CA VAL A 156 11.25 18.07 -8.00
C VAL A 156 12.14 17.83 -6.79
N LYS A 157 13.32 17.20 -6.95
CA LYS A 157 14.28 16.99 -5.87
C LYS A 157 14.61 18.31 -5.16
N LYS A 158 14.98 19.35 -5.91
CA LYS A 158 15.27 20.68 -5.36
C LYS A 158 14.10 21.24 -4.55
N LYS A 159 12.86 21.10 -5.03
CA LYS A 159 11.67 21.59 -4.32
C LYS A 159 11.43 20.81 -3.02
N LEU A 160 11.61 19.50 -3.03
CA LEU A 160 11.45 18.66 -1.83
C LEU A 160 12.52 19.01 -0.76
N GLU A 161 13.77 19.25 -1.19
CA GLU A 161 14.84 19.69 -0.31
C GLU A 161 14.56 21.10 0.28
N GLN A 162 13.94 22.00 -0.48
CA GLN A 162 13.50 23.32 0.01
C GLN A 162 12.37 23.21 1.06
N LEU A 163 11.61 22.13 1.05
CA LEU A 163 10.62 21.78 2.09
C LEU A 163 11.25 21.03 3.28
N ASN A 164 12.56 21.04 3.42
CA ASN A 164 13.34 20.32 4.43
C ASN A 164 13.19 18.78 4.34
N GLY A 165 12.83 18.25 3.18
CA GLY A 165 12.81 16.82 2.92
C GLY A 165 14.23 16.29 2.63
N ASN A 166 14.62 15.21 3.31
CA ASN A 166 15.82 14.45 2.94
C ASN A 166 15.43 13.46 1.83
N VAL A 167 15.84 13.76 0.59
CA VAL A 167 15.45 13.02 -0.61
C VAL A 167 16.45 11.92 -0.91
N VAL A 168 15.97 10.68 -0.93
CA VAL A 168 16.74 9.48 -1.25
C VAL A 168 16.14 8.81 -2.48
N GLU A 169 16.96 8.54 -3.49
CA GLU A 169 16.56 7.73 -4.64
C GLU A 169 16.31 6.30 -4.17
N ARG A 170 15.09 5.79 -4.43
CA ARG A 170 14.78 4.40 -4.09
C ARG A 170 15.59 3.46 -4.98
N THR A 171 16.28 2.53 -4.36
CA THR A 171 17.08 1.50 -5.05
C THR A 171 16.63 0.10 -4.66
N SER A 172 17.09 -0.90 -5.41
CA SER A 172 16.84 -2.31 -5.14
C SER A 172 18.14 -3.10 -5.27
N ASN A 173 18.30 -4.11 -4.45
CA ASN A 173 19.45 -5.03 -4.55
C ASN A 173 19.44 -5.87 -5.84
N ASN A 174 18.33 -5.92 -6.55
CA ASN A 174 18.14 -6.75 -7.73
C ASN A 174 18.28 -5.97 -9.06
N LYS A 175 18.42 -4.65 -8.98
CA LYS A 175 18.55 -3.77 -10.15
C LYS A 175 19.49 -2.61 -9.83
N ASP A 176 20.41 -2.31 -10.73
CA ASP A 176 21.24 -1.12 -10.64
C ASP A 176 20.42 0.15 -10.98
N GLY A 177 20.75 1.25 -10.29
CA GLY A 177 20.11 2.55 -10.47
C GLY A 177 18.79 2.71 -9.70
N ILE A 178 18.09 3.81 -9.98
CA ILE A 178 16.84 4.20 -9.32
C ILE A 178 15.72 3.23 -9.70
N MET A 179 14.89 2.85 -8.72
CA MET A 179 13.68 2.11 -9.00
C MET A 179 12.68 2.97 -9.77
N ILE A 180 12.01 2.32 -10.71
CA ILE A 180 10.94 2.91 -11.52
C ILE A 180 9.61 2.27 -11.16
N SER A 181 8.53 3.06 -11.22
CA SER A 181 7.16 2.58 -11.10
C SER A 181 6.74 1.77 -12.34
N ASP A 182 5.59 1.12 -12.27
CA ASP A 182 5.00 0.40 -13.41
C ASP A 182 4.68 1.36 -14.59
N GLU A 183 4.54 2.67 -14.32
CA GLU A 183 4.34 3.73 -15.32
C GLU A 183 5.67 4.30 -15.88
N GLY A 184 6.82 3.76 -15.48
CA GLY A 184 8.13 4.20 -15.94
C GLY A 184 8.67 5.47 -15.27
N ASN A 185 8.08 5.89 -14.16
CA ASN A 185 8.49 7.06 -13.40
C ASN A 185 9.50 6.69 -12.29
N LEU A 186 10.34 7.65 -11.88
CA LEU A 186 11.30 7.45 -10.79
C LEU A 186 10.60 7.44 -9.43
N LEU A 187 11.09 6.61 -8.51
CA LEU A 187 10.61 6.56 -7.14
C LEU A 187 11.64 7.17 -6.18
N LEU A 188 11.19 8.17 -5.41
CA LEU A 188 11.98 8.85 -4.39
C LEU A 188 11.37 8.59 -3.02
N ASP A 189 12.21 8.30 -2.04
CA ASP A 189 11.86 8.23 -0.62
C ASP A 189 12.26 9.55 0.05
N VAL A 190 11.29 10.28 0.57
CA VAL A 190 11.51 11.59 1.18
C VAL A 190 11.24 11.52 2.68
N TYR A 191 12.26 11.74 3.48
CA TYR A 191 12.16 11.72 4.93
C TYR A 191 11.99 13.14 5.46
N PHE A 192 10.90 13.35 6.21
CA PHE A 192 10.61 14.57 6.92
C PHE A 192 10.64 14.32 8.42
N ASN A 193 11.03 15.32 9.22
CA ASN A 193 10.85 15.28 10.66
C ASN A 193 9.41 15.65 11.05
N GLU A 194 8.80 16.52 10.28
CA GLU A 194 7.42 16.97 10.35
C GLU A 194 6.98 17.49 8.98
N VAL A 195 5.69 17.42 8.67
CA VAL A 195 5.11 18.08 7.49
C VAL A 195 4.26 19.22 7.99
N GLN A 196 4.55 20.42 7.53
CA GLN A 196 3.73 21.62 7.75
C GLN A 196 2.66 21.66 6.65
N ASP A 197 1.43 22.05 7.02
CA ASP A 197 0.30 22.25 6.11
C ASP A 197 0.60 23.35 5.06
#